data_439f6a75bb137c01ebd3fd4a2e3d3eba
#
_entry.id   439f6a75bb137c01ebd3fd4a2e3d3eba
#
_cell.length_a   1.000
_cell.length_b   1.000
_cell.length_c   1.000
_cell.angle_alpha   90.00
_cell.angle_beta   90.00
_cell.angle_gamma   90.00
#
_symmetry.space_group_name_H-M   'P 1'
#
loop_
_entity.id
_entity.type
_entity.pdbx_description
1 polymer ?
#
loop_
_entity_poly.entity_id
_entity_poly.type
_entity_poly.pdbx_seq_one_letter_code
_entity_poly.pdbx_strand_id
1 'polypeptide(L)'
;TANAEPAKAYVKALEESICTVEELAAVPQFAEHAAQLKAQGKLLCDCDACTLAADILSKKEYLAKKSMWIFGGDGWAYDIGYGGLDHVIASKKDVNIFVFDTEVYSNTGGQASKASNIGQVAQFAAAGKEVKKKSLAEIAMQYGYVYVAQVAMGANPAQTLKAITEAEAYHGPSLIIGYS
;
A
#
# COMPACT_ATOMS: atom_id res chain seq x y z
N THR A 1 8.68 2.83 2.41
CA THR A 1 9.97 3.47 2.07
C THR A 1 10.74 2.70 1.00
N ALA A 2 10.79 1.36 1.02
CA ALA A 2 11.48 0.55 0.00
C ALA A 2 10.91 0.76 -1.41
N ASN A 3 9.62 1.01 -1.55
CA ASN A 3 8.96 1.24 -2.85
C ASN A 3 9.17 2.65 -3.42
N ALA A 4 9.73 3.58 -2.65
CA ALA A 4 10.03 4.92 -3.12
C ALA A 4 11.40 5.02 -3.81
N GLU A 5 12.29 4.05 -3.63
CA GLU A 5 13.66 4.11 -4.18
C GLU A 5 13.71 4.12 -5.72
N PRO A 6 12.94 3.28 -6.45
CA PRO A 6 12.90 3.36 -7.91
C PRO A 6 12.37 4.70 -8.42
N ALA A 7 11.33 5.25 -7.75
CA ALA A 7 10.79 6.56 -8.11
C ALA A 7 11.79 7.69 -7.84
N LYS A 8 12.51 7.64 -6.72
CA LYS A 8 13.59 8.59 -6.41
C LYS A 8 14.73 8.54 -7.41
N ALA A 9 15.16 7.32 -7.78
CA ALA A 9 16.21 7.14 -8.78
C ALA A 9 15.78 7.71 -10.15
N TYR A 10 14.52 7.49 -10.55
CA TYR A 10 13.96 8.03 -11.78
C TYR A 10 13.87 9.56 -11.75
N VAL A 11 13.38 10.14 -10.65
CA VAL A 11 13.33 11.61 -10.46
C VAL A 11 14.73 12.21 -10.56
N LYS A 12 15.72 11.60 -9.88
CA LYS A 12 17.10 12.05 -9.94
C LYS A 12 17.68 12.00 -11.36
N ALA A 13 17.44 10.91 -12.09
CA ALA A 13 17.86 10.77 -13.48
C ALA A 13 17.21 11.82 -14.39
N LEU A 14 15.95 12.17 -14.17
CA LEU A 14 15.28 13.27 -14.90
C LEU A 14 15.86 14.63 -14.55
N GLU A 15 16.12 14.90 -13.26
CA GLU A 15 16.75 16.15 -12.81
C GLU A 15 18.15 16.34 -13.44
N GLU A 16 18.92 15.26 -13.54
CA GLU A 16 20.25 15.24 -14.18
C GLU A 16 20.21 15.33 -15.71
N SER A 17 19.05 15.05 -16.34
CA SER A 17 18.87 15.08 -17.80
C SER A 17 18.47 16.46 -18.35
N ILE A 18 18.04 17.38 -17.49
CA ILE A 18 17.60 18.73 -17.90
C ILE A 18 18.81 19.65 -18.02
N CYS A 19 19.03 20.21 -19.21
CA CYS A 19 20.09 21.19 -19.42
C CYS A 19 19.70 22.56 -18.81
N THR A 20 20.63 23.15 -18.08
CA THR A 20 20.54 24.55 -17.68
C THR A 20 20.88 25.49 -18.84
N VAL A 21 20.46 26.73 -18.77
CA VAL A 21 20.83 27.77 -19.77
C VAL A 21 22.33 28.00 -19.78
N GLU A 22 23.04 27.86 -18.65
CA GLU A 22 24.49 27.96 -18.57
C GLU A 22 25.20 26.79 -19.32
N GLU A 23 24.73 25.57 -19.14
CA GLU A 23 25.26 24.40 -19.88
C GLU A 23 24.99 24.52 -21.39
N LEU A 24 23.80 25.02 -21.77
CA LEU A 24 23.48 25.29 -23.17
C LEU A 24 24.40 26.35 -23.77
N ALA A 25 24.73 27.40 -23.02
CA ALA A 25 25.61 28.47 -23.45
C ALA A 25 27.07 28.02 -23.67
N ALA A 26 27.50 26.94 -22.99
CA ALA A 26 28.81 26.37 -23.16
C ALA A 26 29.01 25.67 -24.53
N VAL A 27 27.90 25.39 -25.25
CA VAL A 27 27.94 24.77 -26.56
C VAL A 27 27.86 25.86 -27.65
N PRO A 28 28.89 26.10 -28.45
CA PRO A 28 29.00 27.28 -29.33
C PRO A 28 27.82 27.46 -30.27
N GLN A 29 27.26 26.37 -30.81
CA GLN A 29 26.11 26.39 -31.73
C GLN A 29 24.79 26.79 -31.07
N PHE A 30 24.72 26.78 -29.74
CA PHE A 30 23.50 27.15 -28.97
C PHE A 30 23.68 28.40 -28.13
N ALA A 31 24.86 29.05 -28.18
CA ALA A 31 25.16 30.22 -27.34
C ALA A 31 24.21 31.40 -27.57
N GLU A 32 23.80 31.66 -28.80
CA GLU A 32 22.83 32.71 -29.13
C GLU A 32 21.44 32.42 -28.55
N HIS A 33 20.97 31.17 -28.71
CA HIS A 33 19.71 30.73 -28.15
C HIS A 33 19.72 30.81 -26.60
N ALA A 34 20.80 30.36 -25.96
CA ALA A 34 20.98 30.47 -24.51
C ALA A 34 20.92 31.92 -24.02
N ALA A 35 21.51 32.88 -24.79
CA ALA A 35 21.45 34.30 -24.47
C ALA A 35 20.01 34.85 -24.54
N GLN A 36 19.24 34.40 -25.52
CA GLN A 36 17.81 34.76 -25.63
C GLN A 36 16.99 34.22 -24.46
N LEU A 37 17.20 32.95 -24.06
CA LEU A 37 16.53 32.36 -22.90
C LEU A 37 16.87 33.08 -21.61
N LYS A 38 18.14 33.44 -21.42
CA LYS A 38 18.61 34.19 -20.26
C LYS A 38 17.99 35.59 -20.20
N ALA A 39 17.84 36.28 -21.34
CA ALA A 39 17.17 37.56 -21.43
C ALA A 39 15.67 37.48 -21.08
N GLN A 40 15.04 36.31 -21.27
CA GLN A 40 13.67 36.01 -20.86
C GLN A 40 13.55 35.57 -19.39
N GLY A 41 14.65 35.50 -18.66
CA GLY A 41 14.67 35.04 -17.27
C GLY A 41 14.49 33.53 -17.10
N LYS A 42 14.66 32.73 -18.16
CA LYS A 42 14.60 31.28 -18.08
C LYS A 42 15.89 30.71 -17.52
N LEU A 43 15.79 29.66 -16.71
CA LEU A 43 16.93 28.98 -16.09
C LEU A 43 17.25 27.65 -16.80
N LEU A 44 16.30 27.11 -17.53
CA LEU A 44 16.38 25.78 -18.17
C LEU A 44 16.25 25.92 -19.69
N CYS A 45 16.82 24.97 -20.42
CA CYS A 45 16.64 24.80 -21.84
C CYS A 45 15.15 24.59 -22.18
N ASP A 46 14.68 25.14 -23.29
CA ASP A 46 13.32 25.02 -23.78
C ASP A 46 13.13 24.01 -24.93
N CYS A 47 14.10 23.12 -25.16
CA CYS A 47 13.90 22.03 -26.09
C CYS A 47 12.81 21.06 -25.60
N ASP A 48 12.18 20.36 -26.53
CA ASP A 48 11.07 19.45 -26.24
C ASP A 48 11.41 18.44 -25.14
N ALA A 49 12.62 17.90 -25.13
CA ALA A 49 13.08 16.92 -24.14
C ALA A 49 13.16 17.52 -22.73
N CYS A 50 13.78 18.71 -22.57
CA CYS A 50 13.90 19.40 -21.29
C CYS A 50 12.55 19.87 -20.78
N THR A 51 11.69 20.37 -21.68
CA THR A 51 10.34 20.81 -21.34
C THR A 51 9.50 19.64 -20.84
N LEU A 52 9.56 18.50 -21.53
CA LEU A 52 8.85 17.28 -21.10
C LEU A 52 9.39 16.76 -19.76
N ALA A 53 10.70 16.72 -19.57
CA ALA A 53 11.32 16.30 -18.32
C ALA A 53 10.90 17.22 -17.16
N ALA A 54 10.87 18.54 -17.38
CA ALA A 54 10.40 19.50 -16.38
C ALA A 54 8.90 19.32 -16.06
N ASP A 55 8.05 19.03 -17.05
CA ASP A 55 6.64 18.71 -16.85
C ASP A 55 6.44 17.44 -16.00
N ILE A 56 7.19 16.39 -16.29
CA ILE A 56 7.19 15.15 -15.48
C ILE A 56 7.64 15.45 -14.05
N LEU A 57 8.72 16.22 -13.86
CA LEU A 57 9.22 16.59 -12.54
C LEU A 57 8.22 17.45 -11.74
N SER A 58 7.45 18.30 -12.40
CA SER A 58 6.38 19.08 -11.76
C SER A 58 5.28 18.17 -11.15
N LYS A 59 5.19 16.95 -11.66
CA LYS A 59 4.21 15.91 -11.26
C LYS A 59 4.86 14.78 -10.45
N LYS A 60 6.08 14.98 -9.94
CA LYS A 60 6.85 13.92 -9.24
C LYS A 60 6.13 13.29 -8.05
N GLU A 61 5.22 14.01 -7.42
CA GLU A 61 4.37 13.48 -6.34
C GLU A 61 3.46 12.32 -6.79
N TYR A 62 3.11 12.24 -8.07
CA TYR A 62 2.31 11.15 -8.65
C TYR A 62 3.15 9.92 -9.02
N LEU A 63 4.47 10.03 -8.99
CA LEU A 63 5.38 8.89 -9.25
C LEU A 63 5.58 8.01 -8.00
N ALA A 64 5.18 8.49 -6.82
CA ALA A 64 5.20 7.70 -5.60
C ALA A 64 4.07 6.67 -5.62
N LYS A 65 4.38 5.40 -5.25
CA LYS A 65 3.36 4.38 -5.04
C LYS A 65 2.39 4.86 -3.95
N LYS A 66 1.10 4.86 -4.26
CA LYS A 66 0.06 5.08 -3.24
C LYS A 66 -0.09 3.84 -2.40
N SER A 67 0.02 3.99 -1.09
CA SER A 67 -0.31 2.94 -0.13
C SER A 67 -1.83 2.82 -0.01
N MET A 68 -2.36 1.61 -0.17
CA MET A 68 -3.80 1.33 -0.07
C MET A 68 -4.04 0.32 1.05
N TRP A 69 -4.85 0.73 2.02
CA TRP A 69 -5.21 -0.10 3.17
C TRP A 69 -6.72 -0.25 3.31
N ILE A 70 -7.15 -1.48 3.59
CA ILE A 70 -8.52 -1.82 3.99
C ILE A 70 -8.48 -2.26 5.44
N PHE A 71 -9.28 -1.62 6.29
CA PHE A 71 -9.42 -1.99 7.70
C PHE A 71 -10.84 -2.48 7.95
N GLY A 72 -10.98 -3.55 8.71
CA GLY A 72 -12.28 -4.07 9.09
C GLY A 72 -12.24 -5.08 10.21
N GLY A 73 -13.37 -5.34 10.82
CA GLY A 73 -13.53 -6.33 11.88
C GLY A 73 -13.69 -7.75 11.34
N ASP A 74 -13.63 -8.70 12.25
CA ASP A 74 -13.79 -10.13 11.95
C ASP A 74 -15.16 -10.48 11.39
N GLY A 75 -16.25 -9.88 11.89
CA GLY A 75 -17.58 -10.09 11.32
C GLY A 75 -17.67 -9.73 9.85
N TRP A 76 -17.00 -8.65 9.44
CA TRP A 76 -16.87 -8.32 8.03
C TRP A 76 -16.01 -9.34 7.29
N ALA A 77 -14.77 -9.58 7.75
CA ALA A 77 -13.79 -10.37 7.00
C ALA A 77 -14.13 -11.86 6.95
N TYR A 78 -14.66 -12.43 8.03
CA TYR A 78 -14.96 -13.86 8.13
C TYR A 78 -16.36 -14.22 7.60
N ASP A 79 -17.31 -13.27 7.63
CA ASP A 79 -18.74 -13.50 7.33
C ASP A 79 -19.25 -12.64 6.18
N ILE A 80 -19.83 -11.48 6.50
CA ILE A 80 -20.65 -10.72 5.54
C ILE A 80 -19.87 -10.11 4.38
N GLY A 81 -18.62 -9.78 4.57
CA GLY A 81 -17.73 -9.18 3.57
C GLY A 81 -16.74 -10.16 2.93
N TYR A 82 -16.78 -11.44 3.33
CA TYR A 82 -15.80 -12.41 2.89
C TYR A 82 -15.71 -12.56 1.36
N GLY A 83 -16.82 -12.57 0.66
CA GLY A 83 -16.82 -12.66 -0.80
C GLY A 83 -16.11 -11.47 -1.48
N GLY A 84 -16.27 -10.26 -0.93
CA GLY A 84 -15.55 -9.07 -1.39
C GLY A 84 -14.06 -9.14 -1.06
N LEU A 85 -13.73 -9.60 0.15
CA LEU A 85 -12.36 -9.80 0.59
C LEU A 85 -11.63 -10.82 -0.30
N ASP A 86 -12.26 -11.94 -0.57
CA ASP A 86 -11.75 -12.99 -1.46
C ASP A 86 -11.48 -12.44 -2.87
N HIS A 87 -12.41 -11.65 -3.41
CA HIS A 87 -12.25 -10.99 -4.72
C HIS A 87 -11.05 -10.03 -4.74
N VAL A 88 -10.87 -9.23 -3.70
CA VAL A 88 -9.71 -8.31 -3.59
C VAL A 88 -8.40 -9.11 -3.58
N ILE A 89 -8.32 -10.17 -2.79
CA ILE A 89 -7.15 -11.06 -2.74
C ILE A 89 -6.89 -11.69 -4.11
N ALA A 90 -7.95 -12.24 -4.75
CA ALA A 90 -7.86 -12.85 -6.07
C ALA A 90 -7.43 -11.89 -7.16
N SER A 91 -7.69 -10.60 -7.02
CA SER A 91 -7.32 -9.58 -8.01
C SER A 91 -5.81 -9.37 -8.15
N LYS A 92 -5.02 -9.87 -7.22
CA LYS A 92 -3.54 -9.72 -7.16
C LYS A 92 -3.09 -8.25 -7.15
N LYS A 93 -3.97 -7.32 -6.79
CA LYS A 93 -3.64 -5.90 -6.66
C LYS A 93 -2.83 -5.64 -5.39
N ASP A 94 -2.03 -4.60 -5.43
CA ASP A 94 -1.22 -4.15 -4.31
C ASP A 94 -2.11 -3.40 -3.30
N VAL A 95 -2.73 -4.17 -2.41
CA VAL A 95 -3.66 -3.70 -1.39
C VAL A 95 -3.36 -4.42 -0.07
N ASN A 96 -3.18 -3.65 0.97
CA ASN A 96 -2.98 -4.15 2.31
C ASN A 96 -4.31 -4.26 3.05
N ILE A 97 -4.57 -5.38 3.69
CA ILE A 97 -5.81 -5.65 4.42
C ILE A 97 -5.45 -5.95 5.86
N PHE A 98 -6.06 -5.19 6.78
CA PHE A 98 -5.90 -5.41 8.22
C PHE A 98 -7.24 -5.77 8.85
N VAL A 99 -7.33 -6.96 9.40
CA VAL A 99 -8.53 -7.49 10.06
C VAL A 99 -8.34 -7.42 11.56
N PHE A 100 -9.20 -6.68 12.25
CA PHE A 100 -9.26 -6.70 13.72
C PHE A 100 -10.06 -7.93 14.16
N ASP A 101 -9.38 -8.93 14.68
CA ASP A 101 -10.00 -10.18 15.13
C ASP A 101 -10.35 -10.08 16.62
N THR A 102 -11.59 -9.72 16.90
CA THR A 102 -12.17 -9.65 18.25
C THR A 102 -13.02 -10.87 18.61
N GLU A 103 -13.05 -11.87 17.71
CA GLU A 103 -13.76 -13.15 17.83
C GLU A 103 -15.28 -13.07 17.87
N VAL A 104 -15.86 -11.87 17.84
CA VAL A 104 -17.30 -11.62 17.85
C VAL A 104 -17.64 -10.36 17.04
N TYR A 105 -18.89 -10.19 16.64
CA TYR A 105 -19.40 -8.91 16.12
C TYR A 105 -19.41 -7.86 17.24
N SER A 106 -18.29 -7.21 17.46
CA SER A 106 -18.11 -6.28 18.59
C SER A 106 -18.90 -4.98 18.45
N ASN A 107 -19.12 -4.50 17.21
CA ASN A 107 -19.82 -3.24 16.94
C ASN A 107 -21.35 -3.33 17.09
N THR A 108 -21.95 -4.53 17.12
CA THR A 108 -23.39 -4.72 17.15
C THR A 108 -23.92 -5.34 18.46
N GLY A 109 -23.04 -5.91 19.28
CA GLY A 109 -23.45 -6.46 20.58
C GLY A 109 -22.90 -7.83 20.93
N GLY A 110 -21.82 -8.28 20.33
CA GLY A 110 -21.13 -9.51 20.71
C GLY A 110 -21.73 -10.79 20.15
N GLN A 111 -22.27 -10.74 18.94
CA GLN A 111 -22.79 -11.93 18.25
C GLN A 111 -21.66 -12.86 17.82
N ALA A 112 -21.92 -14.16 17.83
CA ALA A 112 -21.01 -15.15 17.30
C ALA A 112 -20.76 -14.93 15.80
N SER A 113 -19.51 -15.00 15.40
CA SER A 113 -19.04 -14.94 14.00
C SER A 113 -18.34 -16.23 13.61
N LYS A 114 -17.89 -16.34 12.36
CA LYS A 114 -16.99 -17.45 11.96
C LYS A 114 -15.58 -17.29 12.58
N ALA A 115 -15.27 -16.14 13.15
CA ALA A 115 -14.05 -15.92 13.93
C ALA A 115 -14.16 -16.39 15.38
N SER A 116 -15.36 -16.67 15.90
CA SER A 116 -15.53 -17.18 17.25
C SER A 116 -15.03 -18.61 17.39
N ASN A 117 -14.35 -18.89 18.52
CA ASN A 117 -13.80 -20.21 18.77
C ASN A 117 -14.88 -21.25 19.08
N ILE A 118 -14.56 -22.53 18.89
CA ILE A 118 -15.43 -23.61 19.34
C ILE A 118 -15.64 -23.54 20.85
N GLY A 119 -16.88 -23.73 21.31
CA GLY A 119 -17.25 -23.62 22.72
C GLY A 119 -17.42 -22.18 23.24
N GLN A 120 -17.05 -21.16 22.47
CA GLN A 120 -17.20 -19.76 22.90
C GLN A 120 -18.68 -19.38 23.04
N VAL A 121 -19.04 -18.84 24.20
CA VAL A 121 -20.38 -18.30 24.46
C VAL A 121 -20.45 -16.86 23.96
N ALA A 122 -21.45 -16.58 23.13
CA ALA A 122 -21.71 -15.28 22.55
C ALA A 122 -23.20 -15.13 22.24
N GLN A 123 -23.64 -13.94 21.80
CA GLN A 123 -25.00 -13.77 21.26
C GLN A 123 -25.20 -14.75 20.08
N PHE A 124 -26.36 -15.41 20.05
CA PHE A 124 -26.72 -16.49 19.12
C PHE A 124 -25.90 -17.80 19.29
N ALA A 125 -25.08 -17.90 20.33
CA ALA A 125 -24.35 -19.10 20.69
C ALA A 125 -24.33 -19.25 22.24
N ALA A 126 -25.51 -19.21 22.89
CA ALA A 126 -25.63 -19.25 24.34
C ALA A 126 -25.15 -20.58 24.95
N ALA A 127 -25.26 -21.69 24.21
CA ALA A 127 -24.74 -23.00 24.62
C ALA A 127 -23.26 -23.24 24.20
N GLY A 128 -22.62 -22.23 23.66
CA GLY A 128 -21.28 -22.30 23.04
C GLY A 128 -21.34 -22.58 21.54
N LYS A 129 -20.40 -22.03 20.81
CA LYS A 129 -20.32 -22.25 19.35
C LYS A 129 -19.93 -23.69 19.03
N GLU A 130 -20.70 -24.36 18.20
CA GLU A 130 -20.53 -25.78 17.87
C GLU A 130 -19.42 -26.06 16.84
N VAL A 131 -19.10 -25.06 16.00
CA VAL A 131 -18.15 -25.22 14.89
C VAL A 131 -16.84 -24.48 15.15
N LYS A 132 -15.75 -24.98 14.58
CA LYS A 132 -14.42 -24.39 14.66
C LYS A 132 -14.38 -22.97 14.06
N LYS A 133 -13.47 -22.15 14.57
CA LYS A 133 -13.09 -20.88 13.96
C LYS A 133 -12.64 -21.11 12.52
N LYS A 134 -13.14 -20.31 11.59
CA LYS A 134 -12.68 -20.26 10.21
C LYS A 134 -11.20 -19.79 10.17
N SER A 135 -10.35 -20.51 9.49
CA SER A 135 -8.96 -20.07 9.30
C SER A 135 -8.86 -19.18 8.07
N LEU A 136 -9.04 -17.88 8.26
CA LEU A 136 -8.94 -16.90 7.19
C LEU A 136 -7.51 -16.80 6.64
N ALA A 137 -6.50 -16.96 7.50
CA ALA A 137 -5.09 -16.98 7.12
C ALA A 137 -4.78 -18.13 6.17
N GLU A 138 -5.19 -19.35 6.50
CA GLU A 138 -4.97 -20.54 5.65
C GLU A 138 -5.67 -20.40 4.30
N ILE A 139 -6.88 -19.84 4.26
CA ILE A 139 -7.59 -19.59 3.00
C ILE A 139 -6.80 -18.62 2.13
N ALA A 140 -6.31 -17.51 2.70
CA ALA A 140 -5.50 -16.55 1.97
C ALA A 140 -4.17 -17.14 1.47
N MET A 141 -3.54 -18.01 2.26
CA MET A 141 -2.31 -18.71 1.87
C MET A 141 -2.48 -19.64 0.66
N GLN A 142 -3.70 -20.16 0.41
CA GLN A 142 -3.99 -21.01 -0.75
C GLN A 142 -3.75 -20.29 -2.09
N TYR A 143 -3.82 -18.98 -2.12
CA TYR A 143 -3.50 -18.19 -3.33
C TYR A 143 -2.02 -18.23 -3.73
N GLY A 144 -1.11 -18.55 -2.80
CA GLY A 144 0.33 -18.71 -3.05
C GLY A 144 1.11 -17.42 -3.33
N TYR A 145 0.44 -16.27 -3.42
CA TYR A 145 1.04 -14.95 -3.69
C TYR A 145 0.58 -13.85 -2.71
N VAL A 146 0.03 -14.22 -1.59
CA VAL A 146 -0.47 -13.28 -0.57
C VAL A 146 0.54 -13.22 0.57
N TYR A 147 0.92 -12.02 1.00
CA TYR A 147 1.59 -11.87 2.28
C TYR A 147 0.57 -12.06 3.40
N VAL A 148 0.80 -13.01 4.30
CA VAL A 148 -0.13 -13.31 5.39
C VAL A 148 0.61 -13.23 6.72
N ALA A 149 0.06 -12.47 7.67
CA ALA A 149 0.56 -12.38 9.03
C ALA A 149 -0.58 -12.46 10.05
N GLN A 150 -0.31 -13.12 11.18
CA GLN A 150 -1.15 -13.07 12.37
C GLN A 150 -0.34 -12.46 13.50
N VAL A 151 -0.89 -11.44 14.16
CA VAL A 151 -0.24 -10.69 15.22
C VAL A 151 -1.17 -10.51 16.40
N ALA A 152 -0.63 -10.45 17.60
CA ALA A 152 -1.35 -10.08 18.82
C ALA A 152 -0.90 -8.66 19.22
N MET A 153 -1.71 -7.66 18.86
CA MET A 153 -1.35 -6.24 18.94
C MET A 153 -0.93 -5.81 20.33
N GLY A 154 -1.67 -6.23 21.37
CA GLY A 154 -1.38 -5.90 22.76
C GLY A 154 -0.21 -6.67 23.35
N ALA A 155 0.03 -7.91 22.89
CA ALA A 155 1.08 -8.77 23.44
C ALA A 155 2.47 -8.44 22.87
N ASN A 156 2.55 -8.07 21.58
CA ASN A 156 3.82 -7.75 20.92
C ASN A 156 3.67 -6.63 19.87
N PRO A 157 3.70 -5.36 20.28
CA PRO A 157 3.61 -4.22 19.37
C PRO A 157 4.73 -4.18 18.31
N ALA A 158 5.93 -4.65 18.67
CA ALA A 158 7.06 -4.68 17.75
C ALA A 158 6.82 -5.66 16.58
N GLN A 159 6.24 -6.84 16.86
CA GLN A 159 5.83 -7.80 15.83
C GLN A 159 4.74 -7.21 14.94
N THR A 160 3.76 -6.52 15.51
CA THR A 160 2.70 -5.85 14.75
C THR A 160 3.27 -4.80 13.80
N LEU A 161 4.18 -3.94 14.28
CA LEU A 161 4.84 -2.94 13.45
C LEU A 161 5.67 -3.57 12.35
N LYS A 162 6.38 -4.65 12.64
CA LYS A 162 7.14 -5.41 11.63
C LYS A 162 6.22 -5.94 10.53
N ALA A 163 5.10 -6.58 10.87
CA ALA A 163 4.15 -7.11 9.90
C ALA A 163 3.55 -6.00 9.02
N ILE A 164 3.22 -4.84 9.58
CA ILE A 164 2.75 -3.67 8.82
C ILE A 164 3.83 -3.18 7.85
N THR A 165 5.08 -3.08 8.30
CA THR A 165 6.20 -2.63 7.47
C THR A 165 6.48 -3.61 6.33
N GLU A 166 6.43 -4.91 6.60
CA GLU A 166 6.63 -5.95 5.58
C GLU A 166 5.48 -5.97 4.56
N ALA A 167 4.22 -5.81 5.01
CA ALA A 167 3.06 -5.71 4.13
C ALA A 167 3.15 -4.49 3.20
N GLU A 168 3.56 -3.34 3.73
CA GLU A 168 3.74 -2.12 2.95
C GLU A 168 4.86 -2.25 1.90
N ALA A 169 5.89 -3.02 2.21
CA ALA A 169 7.00 -3.29 1.30
C ALA A 169 6.67 -4.38 0.25
N TYR A 170 5.65 -5.19 0.50
CA TYR A 170 5.27 -6.28 -0.40
C TYR A 170 4.51 -5.75 -1.63
N HIS A 171 4.86 -6.27 -2.82
CA HIS A 171 4.19 -5.93 -4.08
C HIS A 171 3.11 -6.97 -4.39
N GLY A 172 1.94 -6.80 -3.83
CA GLY A 172 0.81 -7.69 -3.99
C GLY A 172 -0.18 -7.56 -2.84
N PRO A 173 -1.23 -8.39 -2.80
CA PRO A 173 -2.18 -8.36 -1.70
C PRO A 173 -1.55 -8.85 -0.41
N SER A 174 -1.80 -8.13 0.68
CA SER A 174 -1.36 -8.50 2.03
C SER A 174 -2.58 -8.66 2.94
N LEU A 175 -2.55 -9.66 3.81
CA LEU A 175 -3.56 -9.88 4.85
C LEU A 175 -2.88 -9.96 6.21
N ILE A 176 -3.17 -9.03 7.09
CA ILE A 176 -2.76 -9.05 8.48
C ILE A 176 -4.00 -9.29 9.36
N ILE A 177 -3.95 -10.28 10.22
CA ILE A 177 -4.98 -10.56 11.20
C ILE A 177 -4.43 -10.13 12.57
N GLY A 178 -4.96 -9.04 13.08
CA GLY A 178 -4.60 -8.47 14.38
C GLY A 178 -5.56 -8.95 15.45
N TYR A 179 -5.11 -9.86 16.30
CA TYR A 179 -5.84 -10.31 17.48
C TYR A 179 -5.78 -9.24 18.56
N SER A 180 -6.93 -8.95 19.20
CA SER A 180 -7.07 -7.94 20.26
C SER A 180 -7.31 -8.57 21.63
#